data_0e7ccf86a95ecf37f61e83e1e792ce7b
#
_entry.id   0e7ccf86a95ecf37f61e83e1e792ce7b
#
_cell.length_a   1.000
_cell.length_b   1.000
_cell.length_c   1.000
_cell.angle_alpha   90.00
_cell.angle_beta   90.00
_cell.angle_gamma   90.00
#
_symmetry.space_group_name_H-M   'P 1'
#
loop_
_entity.id
_entity.type
_entity.pdbx_description
1 polymer ?
#
loop_
_entity_poly.entity_id
_entity_poly.type
_entity_poly.pdbx_seq_one_letter_code
_entity_poly.pdbx_strand_id
1 'polypeptide(L)'
;MELIQPIFVNQSGSTREAGLGVENKNYSQTDLFERIQKDIDLGVDSFLLFTTPDTKTWLPTWDWQSEIVNKIKNKFPKIELIVDVCLCSTLPDGHCRVMDKPDTTAKLLLDLGKKLDKAGADILAPSDMGELTVKNLHAETEKKVMAYVKWRSVFYSSFRELANSNPSSERTYQMNIKNEWDATGTAHKYDSDGADMLLMKPAYHSLDIIGLVKCGTYKPVGMFQ
;
A
#
# COMPACT_ATOMS: atom_id res chain seq x y z
N MET A 1 -6.68 14.27 13.99
CA MET A 1 -6.42 12.86 13.62
C MET A 1 -7.22 12.59 12.38
N GLU A 2 -6.60 12.21 11.34
CA GLU A 2 -7.22 11.86 10.06
C GLU A 2 -7.47 10.34 10.02
N LEU A 3 -8.62 9.93 9.51
CA LEU A 3 -8.97 8.52 9.36
C LEU A 3 -8.89 8.16 7.88
N ILE A 4 -8.08 7.15 7.57
CA ILE A 4 -7.91 6.62 6.23
C ILE A 4 -8.54 5.23 6.19
N GLN A 5 -9.55 5.02 5.34
CA GLN A 5 -10.22 3.74 5.19
C GLN A 5 -9.47 2.83 4.20
N PRO A 6 -8.89 1.70 4.64
CA PRO A 6 -8.35 0.72 3.72
C PRO A 6 -9.48 0.01 2.95
N ILE A 7 -9.33 -0.09 1.64
CA ILE A 7 -10.29 -0.77 0.76
C ILE A 7 -9.55 -1.69 -0.21
N PHE A 8 -10.17 -2.83 -0.54
CA PHE A 8 -9.60 -3.82 -1.44
C PHE A 8 -10.54 -4.02 -2.63
N VAL A 9 -9.97 -4.15 -3.81
CA VAL A 9 -10.72 -4.42 -5.03
C VAL A 9 -10.10 -5.55 -5.83
N ASN A 10 -10.93 -6.45 -6.38
CA ASN A 10 -10.48 -7.51 -7.26
C ASN A 10 -11.03 -7.34 -8.69
N GLN A 11 -10.40 -8.04 -9.59
CA GLN A 11 -10.76 -8.03 -11.00
C GLN A 11 -11.87 -9.06 -11.33
N SER A 12 -12.09 -10.06 -10.48
CA SER A 12 -12.93 -11.23 -10.76
C SER A 12 -14.44 -10.96 -10.80
N GLY A 13 -14.89 -9.77 -10.43
CA GLY A 13 -16.31 -9.41 -10.47
C GLY A 13 -17.15 -9.93 -9.30
N SER A 14 -16.58 -10.67 -8.35
CA SER A 14 -17.28 -11.14 -7.14
C SER A 14 -16.57 -10.68 -5.87
N THR A 15 -17.34 -10.19 -4.90
CA THR A 15 -16.81 -9.80 -3.58
C THR A 15 -16.43 -11.04 -2.78
N ARG A 16 -15.25 -10.99 -2.11
CA ARG A 16 -14.70 -12.09 -1.30
C ARG A 16 -14.50 -11.64 0.15
N GLU A 17 -14.66 -12.56 1.09
CA GLU A 17 -14.43 -12.36 2.51
C GLU A 17 -13.14 -13.07 2.96
N ALA A 18 -12.42 -12.47 3.91
CA ALA A 18 -11.20 -13.08 4.48
C ALA A 18 -11.07 -12.82 5.99
N GLY A 19 -12.17 -12.77 6.70
CA GLY A 19 -12.16 -12.73 8.17
C GLY A 19 -11.59 -11.47 8.82
N LEU A 20 -11.55 -10.35 8.10
CA LEU A 20 -11.20 -9.01 8.66
C LEU A 20 -12.41 -8.20 9.11
N GLY A 21 -13.45 -8.87 9.57
CA GLY A 21 -14.73 -8.26 9.94
C GLY A 21 -15.67 -8.10 8.74
N VAL A 22 -16.92 -7.77 9.04
CA VAL A 22 -18.03 -7.78 8.07
C VAL A 22 -17.81 -6.77 6.93
N GLU A 23 -17.18 -5.66 7.24
CA GLU A 23 -17.03 -4.53 6.31
C GLU A 23 -15.67 -4.51 5.57
N ASN A 24 -14.73 -5.38 5.94
CA ASN A 24 -13.43 -5.47 5.27
C ASN A 24 -13.40 -6.68 4.33
N LYS A 25 -13.84 -6.43 3.10
CA LYS A 25 -13.93 -7.43 2.03
C LYS A 25 -13.00 -7.04 0.88
N ASN A 26 -12.69 -8.01 0.04
CA ASN A 26 -12.12 -7.72 -1.27
C ASN A 26 -13.28 -7.60 -2.26
N TYR A 27 -13.64 -6.36 -2.55
CA TYR A 27 -14.85 -6.01 -3.28
C TYR A 27 -14.72 -6.28 -4.79
N SER A 28 -15.83 -6.65 -5.43
CA SER A 28 -16.00 -6.46 -6.86
C SER A 28 -15.95 -4.97 -7.20
N GLN A 29 -15.73 -4.61 -8.46
CA GLN A 29 -15.73 -3.20 -8.85
C GLN A 29 -17.06 -2.48 -8.56
N THR A 30 -18.18 -3.19 -8.73
CA THR A 30 -19.51 -2.63 -8.46
C THR A 30 -19.71 -2.39 -6.97
N ASP A 31 -19.46 -3.42 -6.15
CA ASP A 31 -19.65 -3.33 -4.69
C ASP A 31 -18.67 -2.34 -4.05
N LEU A 32 -17.47 -2.17 -4.63
CA LEU A 32 -16.51 -1.15 -4.19
C LEU A 32 -17.09 0.25 -4.28
N PHE A 33 -17.77 0.59 -5.35
CA PHE A 33 -18.35 1.93 -5.51
C PHE A 33 -19.47 2.17 -4.50
N GLU A 34 -20.29 1.17 -4.22
CA GLU A 34 -21.31 1.24 -3.16
C GLU A 34 -20.67 1.40 -1.78
N ARG A 35 -19.58 0.66 -1.52
CA ARG A 35 -18.82 0.77 -0.27
C ARG A 35 -18.21 2.16 -0.11
N ILE A 36 -17.56 2.72 -1.12
CA ILE A 36 -16.98 4.07 -1.05
C ILE A 36 -18.09 5.10 -0.79
N GLN A 37 -19.23 5.00 -1.48
CA GLN A 37 -20.34 5.93 -1.26
C GLN A 37 -20.85 5.85 0.18
N LYS A 38 -21.05 4.64 0.72
CA LYS A 38 -21.47 4.43 2.12
C LYS A 38 -20.49 5.08 3.10
N ASP A 39 -19.19 4.92 2.88
CA ASP A 39 -18.17 5.50 3.75
C ASP A 39 -18.13 7.04 3.64
N ILE A 40 -18.31 7.60 2.45
CA ILE A 40 -18.44 9.05 2.23
C ILE A 40 -19.66 9.60 3.00
N ASP A 41 -20.79 8.91 2.95
CA ASP A 41 -22.01 9.31 3.67
C ASP A 41 -21.82 9.29 5.19
N LEU A 42 -20.84 8.51 5.68
CA LEU A 42 -20.41 8.49 7.09
C LEU A 42 -19.31 9.51 7.42
N GLY A 43 -18.87 10.30 6.44
CA GLY A 43 -17.86 11.35 6.61
C GLY A 43 -16.41 10.92 6.37
N VAL A 44 -16.18 9.76 5.74
CA VAL A 44 -14.84 9.34 5.31
C VAL A 44 -14.54 9.98 3.96
N ASP A 45 -13.40 10.64 3.84
CA ASP A 45 -12.95 11.31 2.61
C ASP A 45 -11.57 10.85 2.12
N SER A 46 -10.88 10.00 2.88
CA SER A 46 -9.56 9.47 2.55
C SER A 46 -9.56 7.93 2.53
N PHE A 47 -9.05 7.33 1.45
CA PHE A 47 -9.07 5.90 1.22
C PHE A 47 -7.70 5.38 0.81
N LEU A 48 -7.30 4.20 1.37
CA LEU A 48 -6.09 3.48 0.97
C LEU A 48 -6.49 2.24 0.17
N LEU A 49 -6.26 2.30 -1.14
CA LEU A 49 -6.68 1.27 -2.09
C LEU A 49 -5.61 0.18 -2.27
N PHE A 50 -6.06 -1.06 -2.15
CA PHE A 50 -5.31 -2.27 -2.51
C PHE A 50 -5.97 -2.95 -3.71
N THR A 51 -5.21 -3.13 -4.78
CA THR A 51 -5.68 -3.78 -6.02
C THR A 51 -5.23 -5.23 -6.10
N THR A 52 -6.16 -6.14 -6.41
CA THR A 52 -5.86 -7.57 -6.55
C THR A 52 -6.26 -8.07 -7.93
N PRO A 53 -5.32 -8.09 -8.90
CA PRO A 53 -5.58 -8.63 -10.23
C PRO A 53 -5.85 -10.15 -10.15
N ASP A 54 -6.61 -10.68 -11.10
CA ASP A 54 -6.93 -12.11 -11.15
C ASP A 54 -5.73 -12.96 -11.62
N THR A 55 -4.92 -12.37 -12.49
CA THR A 55 -3.76 -13.06 -13.05
C THR A 55 -2.48 -12.57 -12.42
N LYS A 56 -1.74 -13.49 -11.82
CA LYS A 56 -0.37 -13.23 -11.35
C LYS A 56 0.63 -13.44 -12.48
N THR A 57 1.58 -12.51 -12.62
CA THR A 57 2.56 -12.53 -13.72
C THR A 57 3.88 -11.89 -13.30
N TRP A 58 4.97 -12.32 -13.92
CA TRP A 58 6.29 -11.69 -13.81
C TRP A 58 6.46 -10.46 -14.73
N LEU A 59 5.51 -10.25 -15.65
CA LEU A 59 5.53 -9.17 -16.65
C LEU A 59 4.20 -8.39 -16.61
N PRO A 60 3.93 -7.65 -15.53
CA PRO A 60 2.69 -6.90 -15.39
C PRO A 60 2.63 -5.69 -16.33
N THR A 61 1.43 -5.34 -16.79
CA THR A 61 1.17 -4.13 -17.59
C THR A 61 0.56 -2.99 -16.79
N TRP A 62 0.00 -3.28 -15.63
CA TRP A 62 -0.67 -2.34 -14.73
C TRP A 62 -1.94 -1.69 -15.30
N ASP A 63 -2.47 -2.17 -16.43
CA ASP A 63 -3.57 -1.52 -17.13
C ASP A 63 -4.86 -1.56 -16.30
N TRP A 64 -5.19 -2.72 -15.71
CA TRP A 64 -6.36 -2.84 -14.86
C TRP A 64 -6.25 -2.01 -13.58
N GLN A 65 -5.08 -1.99 -12.93
CA GLN A 65 -4.85 -1.20 -11.71
C GLN A 65 -5.04 0.30 -12.00
N SER A 66 -4.50 0.78 -13.11
CA SER A 66 -4.68 2.19 -13.50
C SER A 66 -6.11 2.49 -13.92
N GLU A 67 -6.80 1.56 -14.59
CA GLU A 67 -8.20 1.72 -14.99
C GLU A 67 -9.13 1.86 -13.77
N ILE A 68 -8.97 1.01 -12.73
CA ILE A 68 -9.82 1.09 -11.54
C ILE A 68 -9.58 2.38 -10.75
N VAL A 69 -8.34 2.85 -10.63
CA VAL A 69 -8.02 4.15 -10.01
C VAL A 69 -8.70 5.28 -10.76
N ASN A 70 -8.60 5.29 -12.09
CA ASN A 70 -9.26 6.29 -12.91
C ASN A 70 -10.79 6.27 -12.76
N LYS A 71 -11.42 5.09 -12.74
CA LYS A 71 -12.87 4.95 -12.50
C LYS A 71 -13.29 5.50 -11.14
N ILE A 72 -12.51 5.22 -10.08
CA ILE A 72 -12.79 5.72 -8.73
C ILE A 72 -12.72 7.26 -8.73
N LYS A 73 -11.65 7.84 -9.24
CA LYS A 73 -11.45 9.30 -9.25
C LYS A 73 -12.46 10.03 -10.12
N ASN A 74 -12.89 9.44 -11.25
CA ASN A 74 -13.94 10.02 -12.08
C ASN A 74 -15.29 10.02 -11.36
N LYS A 75 -15.61 8.98 -10.59
CA LYS A 75 -16.88 8.88 -9.86
C LYS A 75 -16.88 9.70 -8.57
N PHE A 76 -15.74 9.74 -7.88
CA PHE A 76 -15.55 10.39 -6.59
C PHE A 76 -14.38 11.39 -6.61
N PRO A 77 -14.47 12.50 -7.35
CA PRO A 77 -13.34 13.40 -7.58
C PRO A 77 -12.84 14.12 -6.33
N LYS A 78 -13.66 14.17 -5.27
CA LYS A 78 -13.35 14.91 -4.04
C LYS A 78 -12.64 14.07 -2.96
N ILE A 79 -12.62 12.75 -3.07
CA ILE A 79 -11.93 11.91 -2.10
C ILE A 79 -10.41 12.02 -2.29
N GLU A 80 -9.66 11.85 -1.21
CA GLU A 80 -8.23 11.59 -1.28
C GLU A 80 -8.00 10.08 -1.50
N LEU A 81 -7.43 9.72 -2.63
CA LEU A 81 -7.17 8.33 -3.00
C LEU A 81 -5.68 8.02 -2.90
N ILE A 82 -5.33 7.30 -1.85
CA ILE A 82 -4.00 6.74 -1.61
C ILE A 82 -3.97 5.35 -2.26
N VAL A 83 -2.95 5.05 -3.05
CA VAL A 83 -2.87 3.74 -3.72
C VAL A 83 -1.61 2.99 -3.34
N ASP A 84 -1.76 1.74 -2.89
CA ASP A 84 -0.63 0.86 -2.56
C ASP A 84 0.23 0.58 -3.80
N VAL A 85 1.54 0.81 -3.69
CA VAL A 85 2.52 0.54 -4.73
C VAL A 85 3.33 -0.69 -4.32
N CYS A 86 2.88 -1.86 -4.75
CA CYS A 86 3.46 -3.14 -4.36
C CYS A 86 3.31 -4.21 -5.44
N LEU A 87 4.21 -5.18 -5.45
CA LEU A 87 4.18 -6.30 -6.38
C LEU A 87 3.46 -7.54 -5.82
N CYS A 88 3.17 -7.60 -4.51
CA CYS A 88 2.78 -8.84 -3.83
C CYS A 88 1.44 -9.46 -4.30
N SER A 89 0.49 -8.65 -4.75
CA SER A 89 -0.77 -9.15 -5.32
C SER A 89 -0.63 -9.56 -6.79
N THR A 90 0.46 -9.17 -7.44
CA THR A 90 0.69 -9.33 -8.87
C THR A 90 1.71 -10.42 -9.20
N LEU A 91 2.79 -10.55 -8.41
CA LEU A 91 3.81 -11.57 -8.66
C LEU A 91 3.31 -12.96 -8.26
N PRO A 92 3.69 -14.01 -9.02
CA PRO A 92 3.29 -15.39 -8.73
C PRO A 92 3.72 -15.91 -7.36
N ASP A 93 4.86 -15.45 -6.86
CA ASP A 93 5.42 -15.85 -5.56
C ASP A 93 4.86 -15.05 -4.36
N GLY A 94 4.02 -14.05 -4.61
CA GLY A 94 3.41 -13.24 -3.56
C GLY A 94 4.38 -12.32 -2.81
N HIS A 95 5.61 -12.13 -3.28
CA HIS A 95 6.56 -11.19 -2.69
C HIS A 95 6.30 -9.74 -3.13
N CYS A 96 6.70 -8.78 -2.30
CA CYS A 96 6.60 -7.34 -2.62
C CYS A 96 7.68 -6.88 -3.61
N ARG A 97 8.61 -7.76 -3.97
CA ARG A 97 9.76 -7.49 -4.84
C ARG A 97 10.13 -8.73 -5.66
N VAL A 98 10.83 -8.53 -6.75
CA VAL A 98 11.51 -9.63 -7.45
C VAL A 98 12.75 -9.97 -6.64
N MET A 99 12.78 -11.19 -6.08
CA MET A 99 13.85 -11.61 -5.18
C MET A 99 15.21 -11.53 -5.88
N ASP A 100 16.20 -11.04 -5.14
CA ASP A 100 17.59 -10.86 -5.57
C ASP A 100 17.79 -9.96 -6.82
N LYS A 101 16.76 -9.17 -7.19
CA LYS A 101 16.79 -8.24 -8.32
C LYS A 101 16.26 -6.84 -7.92
N PRO A 102 17.00 -6.06 -7.13
CA PRO A 102 16.54 -4.77 -6.62
C PRO A 102 16.24 -3.77 -7.75
N ASP A 103 17.05 -3.71 -8.80
CA ASP A 103 16.83 -2.78 -9.92
C ASP A 103 15.58 -3.14 -10.72
N THR A 104 15.31 -4.43 -10.93
CA THR A 104 14.09 -4.90 -11.60
C THR A 104 12.87 -4.54 -10.74
N THR A 105 12.95 -4.74 -9.44
CA THR A 105 11.90 -4.36 -8.50
C THR A 105 11.62 -2.85 -8.56
N ALA A 106 12.66 -2.04 -8.45
CA ALA A 106 12.54 -0.58 -8.47
C ALA A 106 11.93 -0.08 -9.78
N LYS A 107 12.33 -0.66 -10.92
CA LYS A 107 11.75 -0.33 -12.23
C LYS A 107 10.27 -0.68 -12.31
N LEU A 108 9.88 -1.90 -11.93
CA LEU A 108 8.46 -2.32 -11.95
C LEU A 108 7.58 -1.46 -11.05
N LEU A 109 8.06 -1.10 -9.85
CA LEU A 109 7.32 -0.25 -8.92
C LEU A 109 7.24 1.20 -9.41
N LEU A 110 8.29 1.72 -10.05
CA LEU A 110 8.25 3.03 -10.68
C LEU A 110 7.27 3.07 -11.86
N ASP A 111 7.26 2.04 -12.71
CA ASP A 111 6.32 1.93 -13.82
C ASP A 111 4.87 1.88 -13.32
N LEU A 112 4.61 1.12 -12.25
CA LEU A 112 3.31 1.11 -11.57
C LEU A 112 2.96 2.52 -11.04
N GLY A 113 3.86 3.14 -10.27
CA GLY A 113 3.64 4.47 -9.71
C GLY A 113 3.29 5.53 -10.75
N LYS A 114 4.03 5.55 -11.88
CA LYS A 114 3.75 6.45 -13.01
C LYS A 114 2.37 6.22 -13.66
N LYS A 115 1.92 4.97 -13.75
CA LYS A 115 0.57 4.66 -14.26
C LYS A 115 -0.52 5.08 -13.28
N LEU A 116 -0.31 4.85 -11.99
CA LEU A 116 -1.25 5.27 -10.94
C LEU A 116 -1.34 6.81 -10.84
N ASP A 117 -0.22 7.51 -10.95
CA ASP A 117 -0.17 8.98 -11.02
C ASP A 117 -1.03 9.50 -12.16
N LYS A 118 -0.81 9.00 -13.40
CA LYS A 118 -1.59 9.37 -14.59
C LYS A 118 -3.07 8.99 -14.47
N ALA A 119 -3.39 7.94 -13.72
CA ALA A 119 -4.76 7.50 -13.48
C ALA A 119 -5.51 8.37 -12.46
N GLY A 120 -4.81 9.26 -11.74
CA GLY A 120 -5.40 10.22 -10.81
C GLY A 120 -5.27 9.84 -9.32
N ALA A 121 -4.36 8.93 -8.95
CA ALA A 121 -4.02 8.75 -7.54
C ALA A 121 -3.56 10.08 -6.93
N ASP A 122 -3.94 10.37 -5.69
CA ASP A 122 -3.50 11.58 -4.98
C ASP A 122 -2.20 11.34 -4.22
N ILE A 123 -2.03 10.13 -3.67
CA ILE A 123 -0.83 9.71 -2.92
C ILE A 123 -0.42 8.32 -3.36
N LEU A 124 0.89 8.10 -3.55
CA LEU A 124 1.48 6.80 -3.83
C LEU A 124 2.05 6.20 -2.54
N ALA A 125 1.67 4.95 -2.22
CA ALA A 125 2.03 4.32 -0.96
C ALA A 125 2.92 3.07 -1.17
N PRO A 126 4.26 3.24 -1.37
CA PRO A 126 5.16 2.11 -1.55
C PRO A 126 5.27 1.26 -0.29
N SER A 127 4.94 -0.03 -0.42
CA SER A 127 4.93 -0.99 0.69
C SER A 127 5.91 -2.16 0.51
N ASP A 128 6.81 -2.08 -0.45
CA ASP A 128 7.79 -3.10 -0.77
C ASP A 128 9.00 -3.17 0.17
N MET A 129 9.22 -2.12 0.99
CA MET A 129 10.41 -1.93 1.84
C MET A 129 11.71 -1.86 1.03
N GLY A 130 11.64 -1.39 -0.22
CA GLY A 130 12.78 -1.27 -1.12
C GLY A 130 13.63 -0.03 -0.83
N GLU A 131 14.93 -0.12 -1.16
CA GLU A 131 15.88 0.98 -0.92
C GLU A 131 15.71 2.14 -1.91
N LEU A 132 15.19 1.87 -3.11
CA LEU A 132 15.12 2.85 -4.19
C LEU A 132 13.70 3.33 -4.48
N THR A 133 12.66 2.63 -4.01
CA THR A 133 11.29 2.86 -4.45
C THR A 133 10.79 4.24 -4.05
N VAL A 134 10.98 4.65 -2.80
CA VAL A 134 10.56 5.98 -2.31
C VAL A 134 11.24 7.08 -3.10
N LYS A 135 12.56 7.02 -3.22
CA LYS A 135 13.38 8.00 -3.95
C LYS A 135 12.97 8.13 -5.41
N ASN A 136 12.74 6.99 -6.08
CA ASN A 136 12.36 6.98 -7.49
C ASN A 136 10.95 7.55 -7.71
N LEU A 137 9.99 7.20 -6.85
CA LEU A 137 8.64 7.74 -6.93
C LEU A 137 8.63 9.25 -6.69
N HIS A 138 9.34 9.72 -5.65
CA HIS A 138 9.47 11.14 -5.37
C HIS A 138 10.10 11.93 -6.53
N ALA A 139 11.14 11.37 -7.17
CA ALA A 139 11.85 12.04 -8.25
C ALA A 139 11.11 12.04 -9.60
N GLU A 140 10.24 11.05 -9.84
CA GLU A 140 9.71 10.76 -11.18
C GLU A 140 8.19 10.86 -11.28
N THR A 141 7.52 11.25 -10.18
CA THR A 141 6.08 11.51 -10.14
C THR A 141 5.81 12.85 -9.45
N GLU A 142 4.63 13.44 -9.68
CA GLU A 142 4.22 14.70 -9.04
C GLU A 142 3.40 14.46 -7.76
N LYS A 143 3.28 13.20 -7.32
CA LYS A 143 2.42 12.81 -6.20
C LYS A 143 3.18 12.77 -4.88
N LYS A 144 2.44 13.00 -3.80
CA LYS A 144 2.95 12.72 -2.46
C LYS A 144 3.26 11.24 -2.31
N VAL A 145 4.28 10.93 -1.51
CA VAL A 145 4.70 9.56 -1.22
C VAL A 145 4.47 9.25 0.25
N MET A 146 3.63 8.23 0.54
CA MET A 146 3.42 7.67 1.88
C MET A 146 4.18 6.36 2.02
N ALA A 147 5.38 6.41 2.61
CA ALA A 147 6.25 5.24 2.71
C ALA A 147 5.87 4.34 3.88
N TYR A 148 5.76 3.04 3.64
CA TYR A 148 5.52 2.07 4.70
C TYR A 148 6.79 1.75 5.48
N VAL A 149 6.71 1.81 6.80
CA VAL A 149 7.70 1.26 7.75
C VAL A 149 7.09 -0.02 8.32
N LYS A 150 7.54 -1.19 7.84
CA LYS A 150 6.78 -2.43 7.97
C LYS A 150 7.59 -3.59 8.58
N TRP A 151 7.09 -4.15 9.69
CA TRP A 151 7.68 -5.32 10.34
C TRP A 151 7.20 -6.65 9.75
N ARG A 152 8.01 -7.68 9.95
CA ARG A 152 7.57 -9.06 9.82
C ARG A 152 6.55 -9.35 10.92
N SER A 153 5.41 -9.94 10.55
CA SER A 153 4.37 -10.24 11.52
C SER A 153 3.51 -11.41 11.05
N VAL A 154 3.02 -12.18 12.01
CA VAL A 154 2.01 -13.24 11.82
C VAL A 154 0.59 -12.66 11.69
N PHE A 155 0.39 -11.41 12.08
CA PHE A 155 -0.92 -10.75 12.06
C PHE A 155 -1.40 -10.32 10.67
N TYR A 156 -0.64 -10.63 9.61
CA TYR A 156 -1.02 -10.29 8.23
C TYR A 156 -1.85 -11.36 7.52
N SER A 157 -2.18 -12.49 8.14
CA SER A 157 -2.79 -13.62 7.44
C SER A 157 -4.07 -13.23 6.69
N SER A 158 -5.05 -12.67 7.37
CA SER A 158 -6.30 -12.23 6.73
C SER A 158 -6.10 -11.08 5.74
N PHE A 159 -5.18 -10.14 6.04
CA PHE A 159 -4.80 -9.10 5.08
C PHE A 159 -4.20 -9.69 3.80
N ARG A 160 -3.28 -10.66 3.94
CA ARG A 160 -2.64 -11.31 2.78
C ARG A 160 -3.64 -12.10 1.95
N GLU A 161 -4.63 -12.70 2.60
CA GLU A 161 -5.72 -13.41 1.94
C GLU A 161 -6.58 -12.43 1.11
N LEU A 162 -7.02 -11.30 1.70
CA LEU A 162 -7.74 -10.25 0.98
C LEU A 162 -6.92 -9.70 -0.19
N ALA A 163 -5.67 -9.37 0.06
CA ALA A 163 -4.76 -8.82 -0.95
C ALA A 163 -4.24 -9.86 -1.95
N ASN A 164 -4.64 -11.13 -1.86
CA ASN A 164 -4.09 -12.23 -2.66
C ASN A 164 -2.55 -12.22 -2.69
N SER A 165 -1.92 -12.00 -1.54
CA SER A 165 -0.48 -11.71 -1.43
C SER A 165 0.25 -12.65 -0.48
N ASN A 166 -0.20 -13.90 -0.34
CA ASN A 166 0.49 -14.92 0.43
C ASN A 166 1.84 -15.24 -0.21
N PRO A 167 2.96 -15.01 0.49
CA PRO A 167 4.28 -15.23 -0.07
C PRO A 167 4.64 -16.72 -0.07
N SER A 168 5.42 -17.15 -1.04
CA SER A 168 5.96 -18.52 -1.15
C SER A 168 7.05 -18.81 -0.12
N SER A 169 7.66 -17.77 0.47
CA SER A 169 8.69 -17.86 1.51
C SER A 169 8.63 -16.66 2.45
N GLU A 170 9.46 -16.66 3.50
CA GLU A 170 9.52 -15.56 4.45
C GLU A 170 9.99 -14.26 3.79
N ARG A 171 9.33 -13.14 4.11
CA ARG A 171 9.71 -11.80 3.64
C ARG A 171 10.83 -11.20 4.50
N THR A 172 12.05 -11.68 4.32
CA THR A 172 13.23 -11.28 5.11
C THR A 172 13.57 -9.79 5.00
N TYR A 173 13.10 -9.11 3.96
CA TYR A 173 13.26 -7.67 3.74
C TYR A 173 12.32 -6.79 4.58
N GLN A 174 11.34 -7.36 5.24
CA GLN A 174 10.58 -6.66 6.26
C GLN A 174 11.37 -6.63 7.57
N MET A 175 11.25 -5.53 8.32
CA MET A 175 12.04 -5.30 9.54
C MET A 175 11.82 -6.40 10.58
N ASN A 176 12.85 -6.64 11.38
CA ASN A 176 12.77 -7.58 12.49
C ASN A 176 12.16 -6.86 13.71
N ILE A 177 11.08 -7.42 14.26
CA ILE A 177 10.39 -6.87 15.44
C ILE A 177 11.31 -6.80 16.70
N LYS A 178 12.42 -7.52 16.71
CA LYS A 178 13.38 -7.50 17.82
C LYS A 178 14.39 -6.35 17.74
N ASN A 179 14.37 -5.57 16.65
CA ASN A 179 15.32 -4.48 16.44
C ASN A 179 14.56 -3.16 16.20
N GLU A 180 14.42 -2.37 17.25
CA GLU A 180 13.77 -1.06 17.20
C GLU A 180 14.50 -0.04 16.31
N TRP A 181 15.82 -0.16 16.20
CA TRP A 181 16.65 0.71 15.37
C TRP A 181 16.39 0.54 13.88
N ASP A 182 15.92 -0.64 13.45
CA ASP A 182 15.53 -0.85 12.03
C ASP A 182 14.41 0.09 11.63
N ALA A 183 13.45 0.35 12.52
CA ALA A 183 12.31 1.22 12.22
C ALA A 183 12.69 2.69 12.15
N THR A 184 13.47 3.19 13.11
CA THR A 184 13.93 4.58 13.11
C THR A 184 14.89 4.85 11.96
N GLY A 185 15.83 3.93 11.68
CA GLY A 185 16.74 4.03 10.55
C GLY A 185 16.00 4.00 9.20
N THR A 186 15.01 3.11 9.04
CA THR A 186 14.16 3.06 7.84
C THR A 186 13.34 4.34 7.67
N ALA A 187 12.75 4.85 8.75
CA ALA A 187 11.98 6.09 8.73
C ALA A 187 12.84 7.28 8.31
N HIS A 188 14.04 7.42 8.89
CA HIS A 188 15.00 8.47 8.50
C HIS A 188 15.44 8.36 7.03
N LYS A 189 15.69 7.13 6.57
CA LYS A 189 16.02 6.90 5.17
C LYS A 189 14.90 7.37 4.26
N TYR A 190 13.66 6.97 4.52
CA TYR A 190 12.53 7.34 3.67
C TYR A 190 12.21 8.84 3.73
N ASP A 191 12.37 9.48 4.89
CA ASP A 191 12.29 10.94 5.01
C ASP A 191 13.33 11.63 4.11
N SER A 192 14.59 11.16 4.15
CA SER A 192 15.67 11.65 3.29
C SER A 192 15.46 11.35 1.80
N ASP A 193 14.82 10.24 1.47
CA ASP A 193 14.48 9.85 0.09
C ASP A 193 13.27 10.63 -0.47
N GLY A 194 12.65 11.52 0.31
CA GLY A 194 11.58 12.41 -0.12
C GLY A 194 10.16 11.91 0.21
N ALA A 195 9.99 10.97 1.14
CA ALA A 195 8.65 10.62 1.62
C ALA A 195 7.96 11.85 2.24
N ASP A 196 6.69 12.07 1.94
CA ASP A 196 5.87 13.14 2.51
C ASP A 196 5.22 12.71 3.82
N MET A 197 5.01 11.41 4.01
CA MET A 197 4.48 10.80 5.22
C MET A 197 4.96 9.37 5.38
N LEU A 198 4.89 8.86 6.62
CA LEU A 198 5.29 7.50 6.99
C LEU A 198 4.08 6.72 7.51
N LEU A 199 3.96 5.44 7.15
CA LEU A 199 2.89 4.57 7.61
C LEU A 199 3.47 3.33 8.31
N MET A 200 3.27 3.27 9.63
CA MET A 200 3.75 2.17 10.47
C MET A 200 2.80 0.97 10.38
N LYS A 201 3.34 -0.25 10.09
CA LYS A 201 2.52 -1.46 9.93
C LYS A 201 3.21 -2.74 10.41
N PRO A 202 2.56 -3.57 11.26
CA PRO A 202 1.33 -3.32 11.99
C PRO A 202 1.58 -2.36 13.15
N ALA A 203 0.62 -1.49 13.45
CA ALA A 203 0.83 -0.42 14.41
C ALA A 203 0.60 -0.82 15.86
N TYR A 204 -0.44 -1.62 16.15
CA TYR A 204 -0.87 -1.92 17.51
C TYR A 204 0.24 -2.51 18.40
N HIS A 205 1.11 -3.35 17.83
CA HIS A 205 2.21 -4.01 18.57
C HIS A 205 3.52 -3.21 18.57
N SER A 206 3.49 -1.95 18.15
CA SER A 206 4.68 -1.11 18.00
C SER A 206 4.42 0.37 18.34
N LEU A 207 3.50 0.62 19.27
CA LEU A 207 3.12 1.98 19.67
C LEU A 207 4.29 2.76 20.29
N ASP A 208 5.17 2.10 21.02
CA ASP A 208 6.42 2.63 21.57
C ASP A 208 7.36 3.09 20.45
N ILE A 209 7.53 2.27 19.42
CA ILE A 209 8.38 2.59 18.27
C ILE A 209 7.80 3.72 17.43
N ILE A 210 6.47 3.79 17.30
CA ILE A 210 5.80 4.90 16.60
C ILE A 210 6.13 6.24 17.28
N GLY A 211 6.15 6.26 18.61
CA GLY A 211 6.57 7.43 19.37
C GLY A 211 8.00 7.87 19.04
N LEU A 212 8.93 6.90 18.99
CA LEU A 212 10.34 7.16 18.62
C LEU A 212 10.48 7.68 17.19
N VAL A 213 9.81 7.05 16.23
CA VAL A 213 9.80 7.51 14.83
C VAL A 213 9.25 8.93 14.74
N LYS A 214 8.12 9.21 15.43
CA LYS A 214 7.52 10.56 15.41
C LYS A 214 8.41 11.64 16.01
N CYS A 215 9.20 11.30 17.03
CA CYS A 215 10.20 12.22 17.58
C CYS A 215 11.37 12.49 16.61
N GLY A 216 11.65 11.57 15.70
CA GLY A 216 12.75 11.65 14.75
C GLY A 216 12.41 12.30 13.40
N THR A 217 11.16 12.68 13.16
CA THR A 217 10.73 13.30 11.89
C THR A 217 9.66 14.36 12.09
N TYR A 218 9.66 15.39 11.23
CA TYR A 218 8.59 16.38 11.15
C TYR A 218 7.41 15.91 10.26
N LYS A 219 7.58 14.81 9.53
CA LYS A 219 6.55 14.28 8.64
C LYS A 219 5.36 13.72 9.42
N PRO A 220 4.17 13.71 8.83
CA PRO A 220 3.05 12.94 9.37
C PRO A 220 3.41 11.45 9.52
N VAL A 221 3.05 10.85 10.64
CA VAL A 221 3.22 9.42 10.91
C VAL A 221 1.85 8.80 11.12
N GLY A 222 1.46 7.91 10.23
CA GLY A 222 0.22 7.15 10.29
C GLY A 222 0.42 5.77 10.91
N MET A 223 -0.68 5.18 11.34
CA MET A 223 -0.76 3.84 11.94
C MET A 223 -1.72 2.98 11.12
N PHE A 224 -1.23 1.85 10.60
CA PHE A 224 -2.07 0.86 9.94
C PHE A 224 -2.42 -0.25 10.93
N GLN A 225 -3.72 -0.39 11.18
CA GLN A 225 -4.27 -1.37 12.11
C GLN A 225 -5.37 -2.21 11.44
#